data_e19106ce40c587510b92b3c12ce925fd
#
_entry.id   e19106ce40c587510b92b3c12ce925fd
#
_cell.length_a   1.000
_cell.length_b   1.000
_cell.length_c   1.000
_cell.angle_alpha   90.00
_cell.angle_beta   90.00
_cell.angle_gamma   90.00
#
_symmetry.space_group_name_H-M   'P 1'
#
loop_
_entity.id
_entity.type
_entity.pdbx_description
1 polymer ?
#
loop_
_entity_poly.entity_id
_entity_poly.type
_entity_poly.pdbx_seq_one_letter_code
_entity_poly.pdbx_strand_id
1 'polypeptide(L)'
;MSASIKNSRIPLAGTYTDLYERLSNYISRFDKNWINEIKGAKKEDIDTLKHLNQMNQYDYHYPKAYEIYLNYMGVNDNGLLNTQIPGYASVSEIIESYEGIHEEQPETLSGQYIHFFQKELFDGQLSFDFTQIDNPQIVMTDEDSQFVSYFADNFEKFLFQCAFSKYEKLSYEECITFAGSSRMFKEALKNNNVLNVSDMINNFSGKYGFQKVWFSDRNHYIGFKEGISFYIDSRNDSLRGFIVGDVEQQFANISHSFLKELCVNPKN
;
A
#
# COMPACT_ATOMS: atom_id res chain seq x y z
N MET A 1 -4.09 -23.80 22.41
CA MET A 1 -3.54 -22.84 21.41
C MET A 1 -4.24 -22.85 20.03
N SER A 2 -5.44 -23.36 19.84
CA SER A 2 -6.03 -23.49 18.48
C SER A 2 -7.30 -22.71 18.21
N ALA A 3 -7.85 -21.98 19.17
CA ALA A 3 -9.12 -21.25 18.97
C ALA A 3 -8.94 -19.81 18.47
N SER A 4 -7.79 -19.17 18.69
CA SER A 4 -7.59 -17.74 18.35
C SER A 4 -7.24 -17.50 16.86
N ILE A 5 -6.74 -18.51 16.14
CA ILE A 5 -6.31 -18.37 14.74
C ILE A 5 -7.50 -18.39 13.76
N LYS A 6 -8.61 -19.01 14.13
CA LYS A 6 -9.78 -19.17 13.23
C LYS A 6 -10.60 -17.89 12.98
N ASN A 7 -10.42 -16.86 13.80
CA ASN A 7 -11.19 -15.59 13.72
C ASN A 7 -10.31 -14.37 13.39
N SER A 8 -9.05 -14.54 13.03
CA SER A 8 -8.23 -13.40 12.62
C SER A 8 -8.76 -12.84 11.28
N ARG A 9 -9.13 -11.56 11.28
CA ARG A 9 -9.48 -10.84 10.04
C ARG A 9 -8.24 -10.66 9.15
N ILE A 10 -7.05 -10.62 9.73
CA ILE A 10 -5.80 -10.41 9.02
C ILE A 10 -5.41 -11.68 8.25
N PRO A 11 -5.11 -11.58 6.95
CA PRO A 11 -4.64 -12.71 6.16
C PRO A 11 -3.28 -13.18 6.65
N LEU A 12 -3.02 -14.48 6.56
CA LEU A 12 -1.70 -15.03 6.88
C LEU A 12 -0.69 -14.64 5.80
N ALA A 13 0.57 -14.49 6.19
CA ALA A 13 1.68 -14.47 5.25
C ALA A 13 1.77 -15.83 4.55
N GLY A 14 2.18 -15.84 3.29
CA GLY A 14 2.26 -17.06 2.49
C GLY A 14 3.31 -16.95 1.39
N THR A 15 3.19 -17.78 0.38
CA THR A 15 4.07 -17.79 -0.80
C THR A 15 3.46 -17.02 -1.96
N TYR A 16 4.25 -16.71 -2.99
CA TYR A 16 3.71 -16.08 -4.21
C TYR A 16 2.75 -17.02 -4.97
N THR A 17 2.91 -18.33 -4.85
CA THR A 17 2.02 -19.30 -5.52
C THR A 17 0.57 -19.22 -5.03
N ASP A 18 0.34 -18.78 -3.82
CA ASP A 18 -0.98 -18.63 -3.20
C ASP A 18 -1.43 -17.15 -3.06
N LEU A 19 -0.66 -16.20 -3.58
CA LEU A 19 -0.91 -14.77 -3.42
C LEU A 19 -2.32 -14.36 -3.86
N TYR A 20 -2.72 -14.77 -5.06
CA TYR A 20 -4.05 -14.45 -5.58
C TYR A 20 -5.17 -15.04 -4.70
N GLU A 21 -5.02 -16.28 -4.29
CA GLU A 21 -5.98 -16.95 -3.40
C GLU A 21 -6.07 -16.27 -2.03
N ARG A 22 -4.93 -15.92 -1.43
CA ARG A 22 -4.90 -15.20 -0.15
C ARG A 22 -5.56 -13.84 -0.24
N LEU A 23 -5.25 -13.06 -1.29
CA LEU A 23 -5.85 -11.75 -1.52
C LEU A 23 -7.35 -11.86 -1.77
N SER A 24 -7.78 -12.80 -2.64
CA SER A 24 -9.18 -13.07 -2.95
C SER A 24 -9.97 -13.50 -1.72
N ASN A 25 -9.44 -14.43 -0.93
CA ASN A 25 -10.05 -14.86 0.32
C ASN A 25 -10.13 -13.74 1.36
N TYR A 26 -9.17 -12.83 1.36
CA TYR A 26 -9.19 -11.67 2.24
C TYR A 26 -10.29 -10.68 1.83
N ILE A 27 -10.30 -10.25 0.57
CA ILE A 27 -11.24 -9.25 0.07
C ILE A 27 -12.68 -9.79 0.05
N SER A 28 -12.90 -11.06 -0.32
CA SER A 28 -14.23 -11.67 -0.39
C SER A 28 -14.96 -11.74 0.96
N ARG A 29 -14.28 -11.51 2.07
CA ARG A 29 -14.93 -11.36 3.39
C ARG A 29 -15.77 -10.09 3.47
N PHE A 30 -15.40 -9.07 2.71
CA PHE A 30 -15.99 -7.74 2.71
C PHE A 30 -16.80 -7.48 1.43
N ASP A 31 -16.30 -7.97 0.29
CA ASP A 31 -16.93 -7.84 -1.02
C ASP A 31 -16.93 -9.18 -1.76
N LYS A 32 -18.06 -9.87 -1.69
CA LYS A 32 -18.24 -11.19 -2.31
C LYS A 32 -18.24 -11.15 -3.85
N ASN A 33 -18.50 -9.98 -4.43
CA ASN A 33 -18.56 -9.80 -5.87
C ASN A 33 -17.21 -9.41 -6.48
N TRP A 34 -16.23 -9.05 -5.68
CA TRP A 34 -14.93 -8.55 -6.15
C TRP A 34 -14.29 -9.44 -7.23
N ILE A 35 -14.31 -10.77 -7.05
CA ILE A 35 -13.73 -11.73 -8.01
C ILE A 35 -14.39 -11.60 -9.40
N ASN A 36 -15.67 -11.24 -9.47
CA ASN A 36 -16.40 -11.11 -10.74
C ASN A 36 -16.14 -9.78 -11.44
N GLU A 37 -15.60 -8.79 -10.73
CA GLU A 37 -15.36 -7.43 -11.22
C GLU A 37 -13.93 -7.24 -11.70
N ILE A 38 -12.98 -8.05 -11.22
CA ILE A 38 -11.59 -7.98 -11.66
C ILE A 38 -11.39 -8.63 -13.03
N LYS A 39 -10.36 -8.15 -13.75
CA LYS A 39 -10.03 -8.67 -15.07
C LYS A 39 -8.52 -8.63 -15.30
N GLY A 40 -7.96 -9.78 -15.66
CA GLY A 40 -6.54 -9.91 -16.01
C GLY A 40 -6.19 -9.34 -17.37
N ALA A 41 -4.93 -8.99 -17.54
CA ALA A 41 -4.35 -8.58 -18.81
C ALA A 41 -4.10 -9.78 -19.72
N LYS A 42 -4.14 -9.56 -21.04
CA LYS A 42 -3.70 -10.56 -22.02
C LYS A 42 -2.18 -10.65 -22.02
N LYS A 43 -1.69 -11.81 -22.42
CA LYS A 43 -0.26 -12.04 -22.52
C LYS A 43 0.42 -11.05 -23.49
N GLU A 44 -0.25 -10.75 -24.60
CA GLU A 44 0.24 -9.81 -25.61
C GLU A 44 0.45 -8.41 -25.03
N ASP A 45 -0.48 -7.93 -24.19
CA ASP A 45 -0.38 -6.62 -23.54
C ASP A 45 0.78 -6.60 -22.52
N ILE A 46 0.95 -7.70 -21.75
CA ILE A 46 2.07 -7.84 -20.81
C ILE A 46 3.42 -7.87 -21.55
N ASP A 47 3.50 -8.59 -22.67
CA ASP A 47 4.71 -8.67 -23.49
C ASP A 47 5.03 -7.31 -24.14
N THR A 48 4.01 -6.56 -24.59
CA THR A 48 4.14 -5.17 -25.08
C THR A 48 4.69 -4.26 -23.98
N LEU A 49 4.11 -4.31 -22.79
CA LEU A 49 4.57 -3.51 -21.65
C LEU A 49 6.04 -3.81 -21.30
N LYS A 50 6.45 -5.09 -21.29
CA LYS A 50 7.85 -5.50 -21.07
C LYS A 50 8.80 -4.98 -22.16
N HIS A 51 8.31 -4.84 -23.38
CA HIS A 51 9.10 -4.28 -24.47
C HIS A 51 9.28 -2.76 -24.30
N LEU A 52 8.19 -2.04 -24.04
CA LEU A 52 8.19 -0.58 -23.92
C LEU A 52 9.03 -0.09 -22.73
N ASN A 53 8.97 -0.75 -21.58
CA ASN A 53 9.76 -0.38 -20.41
C ASN A 53 11.20 -0.93 -20.42
N GLN A 54 11.63 -1.50 -21.55
CA GLN A 54 13.02 -1.95 -21.80
C GLN A 54 13.54 -3.01 -20.82
N MET A 55 12.69 -3.73 -20.10
CA MET A 55 13.13 -4.75 -19.13
C MET A 55 14.05 -5.80 -19.75
N ASN A 56 13.79 -6.19 -21.00
CA ASN A 56 14.60 -7.17 -21.71
C ASN A 56 16.04 -6.69 -21.98
N GLN A 57 16.30 -5.38 -22.06
CA GLN A 57 17.64 -4.82 -22.26
C GLN A 57 18.50 -4.94 -21.00
N TYR A 58 17.86 -4.95 -19.82
CA TYR A 58 18.53 -5.00 -18.53
C TYR A 58 18.46 -6.38 -17.87
N ASP A 59 17.90 -7.38 -18.56
CA ASP A 59 17.64 -8.73 -18.01
C ASP A 59 16.81 -8.69 -16.71
N TYR A 60 15.87 -7.76 -16.62
CA TYR A 60 14.97 -7.64 -15.48
C TYR A 60 13.72 -8.48 -15.68
N HIS A 61 13.17 -8.92 -14.55
CA HIS A 61 11.87 -9.58 -14.51
C HIS A 61 10.94 -8.82 -13.56
N TYR A 62 9.66 -8.75 -13.89
CA TYR A 62 8.70 -8.19 -12.95
C TYR A 62 8.73 -8.96 -11.63
N PRO A 63 8.54 -8.25 -10.48
CA PRO A 63 8.31 -8.93 -9.22
C PRO A 63 7.18 -9.93 -9.36
N LYS A 64 7.34 -11.12 -8.79
CA LYS A 64 6.36 -12.21 -8.95
C LYS A 64 4.94 -11.80 -8.54
N ALA A 65 4.83 -10.99 -7.50
CA ALA A 65 3.55 -10.43 -7.05
C ALA A 65 2.89 -9.54 -8.11
N TYR A 66 3.67 -8.75 -8.87
CA TYR A 66 3.15 -7.92 -9.95
C TYR A 66 2.76 -8.73 -11.18
N GLU A 67 3.53 -9.77 -11.53
CA GLU A 67 3.11 -10.70 -12.59
C GLU A 67 1.75 -11.35 -12.28
N ILE A 68 1.55 -11.76 -11.04
CA ILE A 68 0.25 -12.31 -10.60
C ILE A 68 -0.84 -11.24 -10.70
N TYR A 69 -0.55 -10.00 -10.23
CA TYR A 69 -1.48 -8.89 -10.39
C TYR A 69 -1.87 -8.66 -11.85
N LEU A 70 -0.93 -8.57 -12.77
CA LEU A 70 -1.19 -8.40 -14.20
C LEU A 70 -2.07 -9.50 -14.76
N ASN A 71 -1.78 -10.76 -14.43
CA ASN A 71 -2.53 -11.90 -14.94
C ASN A 71 -3.98 -11.97 -14.45
N TYR A 72 -4.30 -11.47 -13.26
CA TYR A 72 -5.65 -11.57 -12.67
C TYR A 72 -6.39 -10.25 -12.61
N MET A 73 -5.69 -9.12 -12.56
CA MET A 73 -6.23 -7.78 -12.26
C MET A 73 -5.70 -6.67 -13.18
N GLY A 74 -4.80 -6.97 -14.10
CA GLY A 74 -4.06 -5.98 -14.89
C GLY A 74 -4.92 -5.11 -15.82
N VAL A 75 -6.16 -5.48 -16.15
CA VAL A 75 -7.11 -4.63 -16.89
C VAL A 75 -8.06 -3.90 -15.95
N ASN A 76 -8.51 -4.58 -14.91
CA ASN A 76 -9.40 -4.01 -13.91
C ASN A 76 -9.14 -4.68 -12.56
N ASP A 77 -8.70 -3.92 -11.58
CA ASP A 77 -8.46 -4.33 -10.21
C ASP A 77 -9.58 -3.88 -9.25
N ASN A 78 -10.69 -3.42 -9.82
CA ASN A 78 -11.79 -2.79 -9.09
C ASN A 78 -11.31 -1.60 -8.22
N GLY A 79 -10.38 -0.80 -8.73
CA GLY A 79 -9.79 0.36 -8.05
C GLY A 79 -9.00 0.01 -6.78
N LEU A 80 -8.41 -1.18 -6.72
CA LEU A 80 -7.62 -1.61 -5.56
C LEU A 80 -6.39 -0.74 -5.35
N LEU A 81 -5.57 -0.54 -6.38
CA LEU A 81 -4.35 0.27 -6.28
C LEU A 81 -4.64 1.77 -6.09
N ASN A 82 -5.78 2.26 -6.58
CA ASN A 82 -6.18 3.67 -6.44
C ASN A 82 -6.55 4.06 -5.00
N THR A 83 -6.56 3.11 -4.08
CA THR A 83 -6.93 3.36 -2.67
C THR A 83 -5.90 4.25 -1.95
N GLN A 84 -4.64 4.08 -2.26
CA GLN A 84 -3.53 4.80 -1.61
C GLN A 84 -3.25 6.15 -2.25
N ILE A 85 -3.37 6.21 -3.58
CA ILE A 85 -3.12 7.40 -4.40
C ILE A 85 -4.09 7.34 -5.59
N PRO A 86 -4.80 8.44 -5.93
CA PRO A 86 -5.57 8.50 -7.17
C PRO A 86 -4.66 8.36 -8.40
N GLY A 87 -5.05 7.53 -9.36
CA GLY A 87 -4.25 7.33 -10.56
C GLY A 87 -4.72 6.13 -11.40
N TYR A 88 -3.86 5.71 -12.31
CA TYR A 88 -4.11 4.70 -13.32
C TYR A 88 -3.13 3.54 -13.18
N ALA A 89 -3.66 2.33 -13.17
CA ALA A 89 -2.90 1.09 -12.95
C ALA A 89 -3.19 0.01 -14.00
N SER A 90 -4.16 0.24 -14.90
CA SER A 90 -4.46 -0.76 -15.92
C SER A 90 -3.31 -0.88 -16.93
N VAL A 91 -3.09 -2.08 -17.43
CA VAL A 91 -1.99 -2.35 -18.37
C VAL A 91 -2.08 -1.47 -19.62
N SER A 92 -3.29 -1.16 -20.11
CA SER A 92 -3.48 -0.29 -21.28
C SER A 92 -3.06 1.15 -21.01
N GLU A 93 -3.41 1.71 -19.84
CA GLU A 93 -3.03 3.07 -19.44
C GLU A 93 -1.52 3.20 -19.22
N ILE A 94 -0.88 2.16 -18.67
CA ILE A 94 0.57 2.15 -18.48
C ILE A 94 1.29 2.00 -19.84
N ILE A 95 0.76 1.19 -20.77
CA ILE A 95 1.27 1.11 -22.14
C ILE A 95 1.21 2.49 -22.82
N GLU A 96 0.05 3.15 -22.78
CA GLU A 96 -0.14 4.49 -23.37
C GLU A 96 0.84 5.52 -22.77
N SER A 97 1.07 5.46 -21.44
CA SER A 97 2.07 6.29 -20.78
C SER A 97 3.48 6.06 -21.33
N TYR A 98 3.90 4.79 -21.49
CA TYR A 98 5.21 4.48 -22.06
C TYR A 98 5.33 4.86 -23.54
N GLU A 99 4.29 4.67 -24.34
CA GLU A 99 4.26 5.11 -25.73
C GLU A 99 4.46 6.62 -25.84
N GLY A 100 3.76 7.41 -24.99
CA GLY A 100 3.97 8.85 -24.92
C GLY A 100 5.41 9.24 -24.53
N ILE A 101 6.01 8.56 -23.54
CA ILE A 101 7.41 8.81 -23.17
C ILE A 101 8.36 8.50 -24.33
N HIS A 102 8.15 7.39 -25.04
CA HIS A 102 8.99 7.04 -26.21
C HIS A 102 8.89 8.05 -27.36
N GLU A 103 7.72 8.66 -27.54
CA GLU A 103 7.49 9.66 -28.60
C GLU A 103 8.06 11.03 -28.23
N GLU A 104 7.88 11.47 -26.96
CA GLU A 104 8.16 12.83 -26.58
C GLU A 104 9.50 13.01 -25.86
N GLN A 105 9.88 12.06 -24.98
CA GLN A 105 11.02 12.20 -24.06
C GLN A 105 11.72 10.85 -23.79
N PRO A 106 12.21 10.14 -24.82
CA PRO A 106 12.79 8.80 -24.65
C PRO A 106 14.00 8.77 -23.71
N GLU A 107 14.69 9.89 -23.53
CA GLU A 107 15.83 10.03 -22.60
C GLU A 107 15.43 9.98 -21.13
N THR A 108 14.17 10.15 -20.79
CA THR A 108 13.68 10.05 -19.39
C THR A 108 13.42 8.61 -18.97
N LEU A 109 13.45 7.64 -19.91
CA LEU A 109 13.34 6.23 -19.60
C LEU A 109 14.52 5.78 -18.75
N SER A 110 14.23 5.40 -17.51
CA SER A 110 15.23 4.92 -16.57
C SER A 110 15.28 3.40 -16.58
N GLY A 111 16.47 2.83 -16.80
CA GLY A 111 16.67 1.39 -16.58
C GLY A 111 16.60 0.97 -15.11
N GLN A 112 16.64 1.90 -14.18
CA GLN A 112 16.58 1.63 -12.75
C GLN A 112 15.13 1.65 -12.21
N TYR A 113 14.31 2.58 -12.71
CA TYR A 113 12.94 2.78 -12.23
C TYR A 113 11.94 2.41 -13.31
N ILE A 114 11.17 1.35 -13.07
CA ILE A 114 10.15 0.85 -13.99
C ILE A 114 8.78 1.21 -13.40
N HIS A 115 8.09 2.17 -13.99
CA HIS A 115 6.79 2.58 -13.48
C HIS A 115 5.69 1.58 -13.85
N PHE A 116 4.75 1.41 -12.92
CA PHE A 116 3.60 0.51 -13.03
C PHE A 116 2.28 1.19 -12.61
N PHE A 117 2.34 2.46 -12.25
CA PHE A 117 1.19 3.24 -11.80
C PHE A 117 1.44 4.72 -12.10
N GLN A 118 0.48 5.35 -12.81
CA GLN A 118 0.51 6.77 -13.14
C GLN A 118 -0.42 7.54 -12.22
N LYS A 119 0.06 8.60 -11.58
CA LYS A 119 -0.79 9.48 -10.75
C LYS A 119 -1.72 10.33 -11.61
N GLU A 120 -2.94 10.56 -11.11
CA GLU A 120 -3.97 11.34 -11.81
C GLU A 120 -3.67 12.85 -11.84
N LEU A 121 -3.14 13.37 -10.75
CA LEU A 121 -2.85 14.80 -10.56
C LEU A 121 -1.37 14.97 -10.24
N PHE A 122 -0.64 15.54 -11.20
CA PHE A 122 0.73 16.05 -11.05
C PHE A 122 1.82 15.05 -10.67
N ASP A 123 2.84 15.06 -11.45
CA ASP A 123 4.23 14.92 -11.13
C ASP A 123 4.55 13.63 -10.37
N GLY A 124 4.38 12.48 -11.02
CA GLY A 124 5.01 11.30 -10.51
C GLY A 124 4.24 10.01 -10.74
N GLN A 125 5.01 8.98 -10.61
CA GLN A 125 4.63 7.62 -10.89
C GLN A 125 4.99 6.75 -9.68
N LEU A 126 4.37 5.59 -9.53
CA LEU A 126 4.93 4.55 -8.69
C LEU A 126 5.74 3.61 -9.57
N SER A 127 6.97 3.40 -9.16
CA SER A 127 7.96 2.62 -9.90
C SER A 127 8.56 1.53 -9.03
N PHE A 128 8.97 0.44 -9.66
CA PHE A 128 9.87 -0.53 -9.04
C PHE A 128 11.30 0.00 -9.09
N ASP A 129 12.00 -0.03 -7.96
CA ASP A 129 13.43 0.28 -7.87
C ASP A 129 14.26 -0.99 -8.06
N PHE A 130 14.82 -1.17 -9.25
CA PHE A 130 15.64 -2.31 -9.61
C PHE A 130 17.10 -2.23 -9.14
N THR A 131 17.46 -1.31 -8.25
CA THR A 131 18.72 -1.43 -7.51
C THR A 131 18.76 -2.70 -6.65
N GLN A 132 17.58 -3.26 -6.34
CA GLN A 132 17.40 -4.54 -5.67
C GLN A 132 16.57 -5.48 -6.56
N ILE A 133 17.25 -6.21 -7.46
CA ILE A 133 16.61 -6.96 -8.54
C ILE A 133 15.61 -8.02 -8.04
N ASP A 134 15.96 -8.77 -6.99
CA ASP A 134 15.17 -9.92 -6.55
C ASP A 134 13.84 -9.53 -5.88
N ASN A 135 13.80 -8.37 -5.23
CA ASN A 135 12.60 -7.88 -4.54
C ASN A 135 12.57 -6.35 -4.56
N PRO A 136 12.32 -5.75 -5.74
CA PRO A 136 12.37 -4.31 -5.89
C PRO A 136 11.37 -3.62 -4.98
N GLN A 137 11.83 -2.55 -4.35
CA GLN A 137 10.99 -1.67 -3.55
C GLN A 137 10.10 -0.84 -4.48
N ILE A 138 8.98 -0.38 -3.93
CA ILE A 138 8.17 0.63 -4.61
C ILE A 138 8.64 2.01 -4.18
N VAL A 139 8.91 2.84 -5.16
CA VAL A 139 9.31 4.24 -4.98
C VAL A 139 8.35 5.15 -5.74
N MET A 140 8.30 6.40 -5.33
CA MET A 140 7.71 7.47 -6.12
C MET A 140 8.82 8.10 -6.94
N THR A 141 8.60 8.25 -8.23
CA THR A 141 9.45 9.00 -9.16
C THR A 141 8.68 10.19 -9.70
N ASP A 142 9.39 11.22 -10.16
CA ASP A 142 8.80 12.36 -10.90
C ASP A 142 8.64 12.04 -12.40
N GLU A 143 8.26 13.02 -13.20
CA GLU A 143 8.08 12.89 -14.65
C GLU A 143 9.38 12.51 -15.38
N ASP A 144 10.52 12.97 -14.87
CA ASP A 144 11.85 12.67 -15.41
C ASP A 144 12.39 11.33 -14.88
N SER A 145 11.56 10.48 -14.30
CA SER A 145 11.93 9.21 -13.65
C SER A 145 12.99 9.36 -12.55
N GLN A 146 13.08 10.54 -11.90
CA GLN A 146 13.98 10.73 -10.79
C GLN A 146 13.33 10.29 -9.46
N PHE A 147 14.13 9.73 -8.58
CA PHE A 147 13.68 9.31 -7.25
C PHE A 147 13.17 10.49 -6.42
N VAL A 148 11.95 10.39 -5.92
CA VAL A 148 11.33 11.35 -5.00
C VAL A 148 11.30 10.79 -3.58
N SER A 149 10.71 9.62 -3.38
CA SER A 149 10.60 9.02 -2.05
C SER A 149 10.32 7.52 -2.09
N TYR A 150 10.67 6.82 -1.02
CA TYR A 150 10.21 5.43 -0.83
C TYR A 150 8.72 5.38 -0.57
N PHE A 151 8.06 4.40 -1.20
CA PHE A 151 6.62 4.22 -1.08
C PHE A 151 6.27 2.97 -0.26
N ALA A 152 6.67 1.78 -0.71
CA ALA A 152 6.43 0.52 0.00
C ALA A 152 7.61 -0.46 -0.15
N ASP A 153 7.73 -1.41 0.79
CA ASP A 153 8.83 -2.37 0.79
C ASP A 153 8.83 -3.31 -0.43
N ASN A 154 7.64 -3.71 -0.89
CA ASN A 154 7.44 -4.51 -2.11
C ASN A 154 5.97 -4.52 -2.53
N PHE A 155 5.71 -5.08 -3.72
CA PHE A 155 4.38 -5.06 -4.33
C PHE A 155 3.37 -5.95 -3.58
N GLU A 156 3.77 -7.07 -3.00
CA GLU A 156 2.87 -7.93 -2.22
C GLU A 156 2.32 -7.17 -0.99
N LYS A 157 3.19 -6.55 -0.19
CA LYS A 157 2.76 -5.75 0.94
C LYS A 157 1.85 -4.61 0.52
N PHE A 158 2.20 -3.93 -0.58
CA PHE A 158 1.40 -2.84 -1.13
C PHE A 158 -0.02 -3.27 -1.50
N LEU A 159 -0.19 -4.43 -2.15
CA LEU A 159 -1.52 -4.98 -2.46
C LEU A 159 -2.36 -5.19 -1.20
N PHE A 160 -1.80 -5.79 -0.15
CA PHE A 160 -2.53 -6.01 1.10
C PHE A 160 -2.79 -4.73 1.89
N GLN A 161 -1.92 -3.73 1.81
CA GLN A 161 -2.16 -2.39 2.36
C GLN A 161 -3.33 -1.70 1.66
N CYS A 162 -3.41 -1.80 0.33
CA CYS A 162 -4.54 -1.30 -0.46
C CYS A 162 -5.84 -2.03 -0.09
N ALA A 163 -5.80 -3.36 0.01
CA ALA A 163 -6.97 -4.16 0.38
C ALA A 163 -7.48 -3.83 1.79
N PHE A 164 -6.57 -3.67 2.75
CA PHE A 164 -6.92 -3.23 4.11
C PHE A 164 -7.61 -1.86 4.11
N SER A 165 -7.00 -0.90 3.42
CA SER A 165 -7.52 0.48 3.37
C SER A 165 -8.85 0.60 2.65
N LYS A 166 -9.08 -0.23 1.61
CA LYS A 166 -10.32 -0.18 0.81
C LYS A 166 -11.46 -0.98 1.43
N TYR A 167 -11.18 -2.18 1.89
CA TYR A 167 -12.24 -3.14 2.27
C TYR A 167 -12.38 -3.31 3.78
N GLU A 168 -11.30 -3.54 4.49
CA GLU A 168 -11.38 -3.79 5.93
C GLU A 168 -11.79 -2.53 6.68
N LYS A 169 -11.27 -1.36 6.32
CA LYS A 169 -11.67 -0.08 6.91
C LYS A 169 -13.18 0.11 6.92
N LEU A 170 -13.85 -0.23 5.83
CA LEU A 170 -15.30 -0.04 5.66
C LEU A 170 -16.15 -1.10 6.39
N SER A 171 -15.53 -2.13 6.95
CA SER A 171 -16.22 -3.21 7.67
C SER A 171 -16.45 -2.91 9.14
N TYR A 172 -15.86 -1.85 9.67
CA TYR A 172 -16.03 -1.42 11.05
C TYR A 172 -17.15 -0.38 11.18
N GLU A 173 -17.82 -0.35 12.32
CA GLU A 173 -18.89 0.61 12.61
C GLU A 173 -18.37 2.02 12.80
N GLU A 174 -17.19 2.14 13.42
CA GLU A 174 -16.57 3.41 13.77
C GLU A 174 -15.26 3.62 12.99
N CYS A 175 -15.07 4.84 12.47
CA CYS A 175 -13.84 5.21 11.76
C CYS A 175 -13.46 6.67 12.08
N ILE A 176 -12.27 6.85 12.63
CA ILE A 176 -11.67 8.18 12.80
C ILE A 176 -10.49 8.31 11.88
N THR A 177 -10.54 9.24 10.94
CA THR A 177 -9.40 9.60 10.08
C THR A 177 -8.62 10.75 10.71
N PHE A 178 -7.31 10.79 10.48
CA PHE A 178 -6.45 11.84 10.99
C PHE A 178 -5.37 12.24 9.98
N ALA A 179 -4.87 13.46 10.14
CA ALA A 179 -3.66 13.91 9.47
C ALA A 179 -2.90 14.88 10.37
N GLY A 180 -1.59 14.75 10.38
CA GLY A 180 -0.67 15.62 11.09
C GLY A 180 0.38 16.17 10.15
N SER A 181 0.73 17.45 10.34
CA SER A 181 1.84 18.09 9.61
C SER A 181 3.19 17.61 10.12
N SER A 182 4.25 17.89 9.37
CA SER A 182 5.64 17.64 9.77
C SER A 182 5.99 18.22 11.16
N ARG A 183 5.40 19.37 11.52
CA ARG A 183 5.55 19.96 12.86
C ARG A 183 4.93 19.07 13.93
N MET A 184 3.68 18.63 13.72
CA MET A 184 2.96 17.74 14.66
C MET A 184 3.68 16.41 14.81
N PHE A 185 4.21 15.88 13.71
CA PHE A 185 5.03 14.68 13.70
C PHE A 185 6.27 14.81 14.63
N LYS A 186 7.07 15.89 14.47
CA LYS A 186 8.24 16.15 15.32
C LYS A 186 7.88 16.34 16.78
N GLU A 187 6.75 16.98 17.05
CA GLU A 187 6.21 17.15 18.40
C GLU A 187 5.80 15.80 19.03
N ALA A 188 5.15 14.92 18.24
CA ALA A 188 4.80 13.59 18.69
C ALA A 188 6.03 12.75 19.07
N LEU A 189 7.08 12.75 18.24
CA LEU A 189 8.34 12.06 18.57
C LEU A 189 8.96 12.58 19.87
N LYS A 190 9.02 13.91 20.04
CA LYS A 190 9.54 14.55 21.24
C LYS A 190 8.74 14.18 22.48
N ASN A 191 7.41 14.25 22.43
CA ASN A 191 6.54 13.96 23.55
C ASN A 191 6.59 12.50 23.99
N ASN A 192 6.83 11.60 23.06
CA ASN A 192 7.00 10.16 23.32
C ASN A 192 8.46 9.78 23.64
N ASN A 193 9.37 10.73 23.62
CA ASN A 193 10.82 10.51 23.86
C ASN A 193 11.41 9.41 22.96
N VAL A 194 11.05 9.42 21.68
CA VAL A 194 11.50 8.46 20.66
C VAL A 194 12.13 9.19 19.46
N LEU A 195 12.99 8.49 18.72
CA LEU A 195 13.71 9.08 17.59
C LEU A 195 12.98 8.93 16.25
N ASN A 196 12.08 7.97 16.17
CA ASN A 196 11.38 7.66 14.93
C ASN A 196 9.94 7.15 15.18
N VAL A 197 9.13 7.15 14.12
CA VAL A 197 7.73 6.70 14.17
C VAL A 197 7.60 5.24 14.53
N SER A 198 8.51 4.39 14.06
CA SER A 198 8.45 2.96 14.33
C SER A 198 8.46 2.69 15.85
N ASP A 199 9.37 3.35 16.58
CA ASP A 199 9.45 3.20 18.03
C ASP A 199 8.20 3.73 18.73
N MET A 200 7.68 4.88 18.28
CA MET A 200 6.46 5.45 18.83
C MET A 200 5.26 4.49 18.68
N ILE A 201 5.10 3.93 17.48
CA ILE A 201 3.98 3.03 17.21
C ILE A 201 4.18 1.67 17.89
N ASN A 202 5.41 1.17 17.99
CA ASN A 202 5.71 -0.05 18.72
C ASN A 202 5.39 0.12 20.22
N ASN A 203 5.75 1.26 20.82
CA ASN A 203 5.40 1.59 22.20
C ASN A 203 3.89 1.65 22.42
N PHE A 204 3.18 2.33 21.51
CA PHE A 204 1.72 2.38 21.54
C PHE A 204 1.12 0.98 21.40
N SER A 205 1.57 0.22 20.42
CA SER A 205 1.08 -1.14 20.16
C SER A 205 1.29 -2.06 21.37
N GLY A 206 2.48 -2.01 21.97
CA GLY A 206 2.79 -2.77 23.18
C GLY A 206 1.90 -2.39 24.38
N LYS A 207 1.68 -1.08 24.58
CA LYS A 207 0.85 -0.55 25.65
C LYS A 207 -0.62 -0.97 25.55
N TYR A 208 -1.17 -0.99 24.33
CA TYR A 208 -2.59 -1.26 24.08
C TYR A 208 -2.87 -2.67 23.56
N GLY A 209 -1.85 -3.51 23.38
CA GLY A 209 -1.97 -4.90 22.96
C GLY A 209 -2.27 -5.09 21.46
N PHE A 210 -1.86 -4.15 20.61
CA PHE A 210 -1.94 -4.33 19.16
C PHE A 210 -0.82 -5.23 18.64
N GLN A 211 -1.16 -6.04 17.65
CA GLN A 211 -0.21 -6.83 16.89
C GLN A 211 0.06 -6.15 15.55
N LYS A 212 1.33 -6.01 15.19
CA LYS A 212 1.72 -5.52 13.85
C LYS A 212 1.41 -6.59 12.82
N VAL A 213 0.72 -6.21 11.73
CA VAL A 213 0.44 -7.13 10.63
C VAL A 213 1.68 -7.32 9.74
N TRP A 214 1.80 -8.47 9.08
CA TRP A 214 2.98 -8.84 8.28
C TRP A 214 3.20 -7.93 7.06
N PHE A 215 2.12 -7.35 6.51
CA PHE A 215 2.21 -6.43 5.38
C PHE A 215 2.43 -4.97 5.78
N SER A 216 2.69 -4.67 7.04
CA SER A 216 3.25 -3.37 7.45
C SER A 216 4.68 -3.23 6.95
N ASP A 217 5.11 -2.00 6.68
CA ASP A 217 6.47 -1.68 6.29
C ASP A 217 7.01 -0.44 7.03
N ARG A 218 8.08 0.18 6.53
CA ARG A 218 8.70 1.36 7.15
C ARG A 218 7.83 2.62 7.09
N ASN A 219 6.97 2.72 6.09
CA ASN A 219 6.11 3.88 5.86
C ASN A 219 4.66 3.64 6.27
N HIS A 220 4.22 2.37 6.25
CA HIS A 220 2.84 1.97 6.50
C HIS A 220 2.77 1.04 7.69
N TYR A 221 2.23 1.54 8.77
CA TYR A 221 2.05 0.76 10.00
C TYR A 221 0.59 0.39 10.15
N ILE A 222 0.35 -0.91 10.25
CA ILE A 222 -0.99 -1.45 10.48
C ILE A 222 -0.93 -2.28 11.75
N GLY A 223 -1.74 -1.89 12.73
CA GLY A 223 -1.90 -2.61 13.98
C GLY A 223 -3.30 -3.19 14.07
N PHE A 224 -3.38 -4.43 14.53
CA PHE A 224 -4.62 -5.15 14.74
C PHE A 224 -4.75 -5.63 16.19
N LYS A 225 -5.91 -5.45 16.75
CA LYS A 225 -6.38 -6.01 18.00
C LYS A 225 -7.83 -6.41 17.81
N GLU A 226 -8.35 -7.39 18.54
CA GLU A 226 -9.74 -7.81 18.40
C GLU A 226 -10.72 -6.62 18.47
N GLY A 227 -11.49 -6.43 17.41
CA GLY A 227 -12.47 -5.35 17.25
C GLY A 227 -11.91 -3.96 16.97
N ILE A 228 -10.60 -3.76 16.88
CA ILE A 228 -9.98 -2.45 16.59
C ILE A 228 -8.75 -2.64 15.69
N SER A 229 -8.63 -1.78 14.69
CA SER A 229 -7.44 -1.71 13.85
C SER A 229 -7.03 -0.26 13.61
N PHE A 230 -5.76 -0.04 13.29
CA PHE A 230 -5.28 1.25 12.83
C PHE A 230 -4.35 1.11 11.61
N TYR A 231 -4.31 2.15 10.81
CA TYR A 231 -3.39 2.34 9.71
C TYR A 231 -2.73 3.70 9.83
N ILE A 232 -1.42 3.74 9.71
CA ILE A 232 -0.61 4.96 9.69
C ILE A 232 0.26 4.95 8.46
N ASP A 233 0.21 6.03 7.70
CA ASP A 233 1.15 6.38 6.65
C ASP A 233 2.03 7.53 7.16
N SER A 234 3.35 7.30 7.21
CA SER A 234 4.34 8.24 7.75
C SER A 234 5.28 8.81 6.70
N ARG A 235 4.87 8.80 5.44
CA ARG A 235 5.68 9.32 4.34
C ARG A 235 5.83 10.85 4.41
N ASN A 236 6.98 11.34 3.92
CA ASN A 236 7.28 12.77 3.77
C ASN A 236 7.14 13.56 5.08
N ASP A 237 7.64 13.01 6.18
CA ASP A 237 7.58 13.64 7.51
C ASP A 237 6.14 14.06 7.90
N SER A 238 5.14 13.37 7.45
CA SER A 238 3.74 13.59 7.82
C SER A 238 3.15 12.34 8.42
N LEU A 239 2.10 12.49 9.22
CA LEU A 239 1.32 11.37 9.73
C LEU A 239 -0.09 11.51 9.21
N ARG A 240 -0.58 10.47 8.53
CA ARG A 240 -1.98 10.37 8.13
C ARG A 240 -2.43 8.93 8.29
N GLY A 241 -3.71 8.75 8.47
CA GLY A 241 -4.25 7.41 8.61
C GLY A 241 -5.64 7.38 9.19
N PHE A 242 -5.96 6.25 9.77
CA PHE A 242 -7.23 6.03 10.44
C PHE A 242 -7.10 5.02 11.58
N ILE A 243 -8.04 5.09 12.52
CA ILE A 243 -8.34 4.06 13.50
C ILE A 243 -9.80 3.66 13.35
N VAL A 244 -10.08 2.38 13.38
CA VAL A 244 -11.41 1.79 13.19
C VAL A 244 -11.73 0.79 14.29
N GLY A 245 -13.00 0.63 14.63
CA GLY A 245 -13.41 -0.33 15.65
C GLY A 245 -14.91 -0.66 15.65
N ASP A 246 -15.25 -1.82 16.25
CA ASP A 246 -16.62 -2.33 16.37
C ASP A 246 -17.25 -2.04 17.76
N VAL A 247 -16.45 -1.73 18.77
CA VAL A 247 -16.92 -1.62 20.17
C VAL A 247 -16.77 -0.19 20.65
N GLU A 248 -17.88 0.52 20.71
CA GLU A 248 -17.97 1.96 20.96
C GLU A 248 -17.13 2.45 22.16
N GLN A 249 -17.31 1.89 23.37
CA GLN A 249 -16.61 2.40 24.56
C GLN A 249 -15.11 2.11 24.55
N GLN A 250 -14.70 0.91 24.10
CA GLN A 250 -13.29 0.56 24.01
C GLN A 250 -12.62 1.34 22.87
N PHE A 251 -13.31 1.47 21.73
CA PHE A 251 -12.86 2.26 20.60
C PHE A 251 -12.64 3.73 21.01
N ALA A 252 -13.60 4.38 21.65
CA ALA A 252 -13.50 5.77 22.06
C ALA A 252 -12.29 6.03 22.99
N ASN A 253 -12.02 5.15 23.94
CA ASN A 253 -10.88 5.28 24.86
C ASN A 253 -9.53 5.12 24.14
N ILE A 254 -9.42 4.10 23.30
CA ILE A 254 -8.17 3.81 22.56
C ILE A 254 -7.93 4.86 21.49
N SER A 255 -8.95 5.27 20.73
CA SER A 255 -8.81 6.28 19.68
C SER A 255 -8.42 7.65 20.24
N HIS A 256 -9.00 8.07 21.35
CA HIS A 256 -8.61 9.30 22.04
C HIS A 256 -7.13 9.26 22.47
N SER A 257 -6.69 8.15 23.08
CA SER A 257 -5.29 7.98 23.49
C SER A 257 -4.35 7.93 22.28
N PHE A 258 -4.77 7.26 21.20
CA PHE A 258 -4.02 7.17 19.96
C PHE A 258 -3.77 8.55 19.32
N LEU A 259 -4.82 9.34 19.16
CA LEU A 259 -4.71 10.69 18.59
C LEU A 259 -3.86 11.61 19.47
N LYS A 260 -4.00 11.51 20.78
CA LYS A 260 -3.20 12.28 21.73
C LYS A 260 -1.72 11.92 21.66
N GLU A 261 -1.37 10.64 21.61
CA GLU A 261 0.04 10.19 21.52
C GLU A 261 0.67 10.54 20.20
N LEU A 262 -0.10 10.52 19.10
CA LEU A 262 0.37 10.95 17.78
C LEU A 262 0.38 12.48 17.60
N CYS A 263 -0.14 13.26 18.57
CA CYS A 263 -0.30 14.72 18.44
C CYS A 263 -1.05 15.14 17.18
N VAL A 264 -2.05 14.36 16.76
CA VAL A 264 -2.83 14.62 15.55
C VAL A 264 -4.28 14.93 15.90
N ASN A 265 -4.94 15.69 15.01
CA ASN A 265 -6.35 15.99 15.14
C ASN A 265 -7.18 15.10 14.22
N PRO A 266 -8.39 14.69 14.66
CA PRO A 266 -9.31 14.02 13.75
C PRO A 266 -9.65 14.95 12.56
N LYS A 267 -9.75 14.38 11.38
CA LYS A 267 -10.33 15.05 10.21
C LYS A 267 -11.86 14.90 10.29
N ASN A 268 -12.54 16.00 10.24
CA ASN A 268 -14.00 16.03 10.07
C ASN A 268 -14.40 15.56 8.68
#